data_e1b8f99d26eb3ad0e7f3b24e895c7955
#
_entry.id   e1b8f99d26eb3ad0e7f3b24e895c7955
#
_cell.length_a   1.000
_cell.length_b   1.000
_cell.length_c   1.000
_cell.angle_alpha   90.00
_cell.angle_beta   90.00
_cell.angle_gamma   90.00
#
_symmetry.space_group_name_H-M   'P 1'
#
loop_
_entity.id
_entity.type
_entity.pdbx_description
1 polymer ?
#
loop_
_entity_poly.entity_id
_entity_poly.type
_entity_poly.pdbx_seq_one_letter_code
_entity_poly.pdbx_strand_id
1 'polypeptide(L)'
;DVMTILLIAAACVSAVIAAISGEKSDLADTAIIACIIILNAVVGTVQQYRADKAIENLKKLNSTKARVRRDGEVLEIDATELTVGDIVLLEEGDVVPADLRVIKATELKCDEAALTGESNSVEKRDTVIAGKNVTVSNAANLLFSSTFVVGGSGEGVVCAVGAQTEIGGI
;
A
#
# COMPACT_ATOMS: atom_id res chain seq x y z
N ASP A 1 -25.12 7.01 3.09
CA ASP A 1 -25.29 7.68 4.41
C ASP A 1 -26.76 7.61 4.82
N VAL A 2 -27.07 7.01 5.98
CA VAL A 2 -28.45 6.80 6.45
C VAL A 2 -29.23 8.11 6.54
N MET A 3 -28.57 9.19 6.95
CA MET A 3 -29.14 10.54 7.01
C MET A 3 -29.58 11.06 5.63
N THR A 4 -28.79 10.82 4.60
CA THR A 4 -29.14 11.21 3.23
C THR A 4 -30.36 10.46 2.71
N ILE A 5 -30.47 9.17 3.03
CA ILE A 5 -31.63 8.34 2.66
C ILE A 5 -32.91 8.85 3.32
N LEU A 6 -32.83 9.19 4.63
CA LEU A 6 -33.97 9.76 5.38
C LEU A 6 -34.41 11.10 4.80
N LEU A 7 -33.47 11.98 4.44
CA LEU A 7 -33.78 13.27 3.82
C LEU A 7 -34.41 13.11 2.44
N ILE A 8 -33.94 12.17 1.63
CA ILE A 8 -34.55 11.87 0.31
C ILE A 8 -35.98 11.34 0.50
N ALA A 9 -36.19 10.44 1.47
CA ALA A 9 -37.53 9.93 1.78
C ALA A 9 -38.47 11.07 2.23
N ALA A 10 -37.99 11.98 3.09
CA ALA A 10 -38.75 13.15 3.53
C ALA A 10 -39.08 14.10 2.36
N ALA A 11 -38.13 14.33 1.47
CA ALA A 11 -38.34 15.14 0.26
C ALA A 11 -39.39 14.52 -0.68
N CYS A 12 -39.36 13.21 -0.86
CA CYS A 12 -40.36 12.50 -1.67
C CYS A 12 -41.76 12.63 -1.08
N VAL A 13 -41.91 12.46 0.24
CA VAL A 13 -43.19 12.62 0.94
C VAL A 13 -43.70 14.06 0.80
N SER A 14 -42.85 15.05 1.04
CA SER A 14 -43.18 16.47 0.89
C SER A 14 -43.62 16.81 -0.53
N ALA A 15 -42.90 16.30 -1.55
CA ALA A 15 -43.26 16.50 -2.96
C ALA A 15 -44.62 15.91 -3.33
N VAL A 16 -44.96 14.72 -2.79
CA VAL A 16 -46.27 14.08 -2.99
C VAL A 16 -47.39 14.91 -2.35
N ILE A 17 -47.18 15.41 -1.14
CA ILE A 17 -48.14 16.25 -0.45
C ILE A 17 -48.35 17.56 -1.23
N ALA A 18 -47.29 18.23 -1.69
CA ALA A 18 -47.36 19.44 -2.48
C ALA A 18 -48.13 19.24 -3.82
N ALA A 19 -47.97 18.06 -4.45
CA ALA A 19 -48.70 17.73 -5.68
C ALA A 19 -50.20 17.51 -5.47
N ILE A 20 -50.61 17.04 -4.29
CA ILE A 20 -52.03 16.78 -3.94
C ILE A 20 -52.70 18.05 -3.42
N SER A 21 -52.03 18.84 -2.59
CA SER A 21 -52.58 20.03 -1.91
C SER A 21 -52.73 21.24 -2.83
N GLY A 22 -51.86 21.37 -3.86
CA GLY A 22 -51.85 22.48 -4.80
C GLY A 22 -51.53 23.86 -4.19
N GLU A 23 -51.09 23.89 -2.93
CA GLU A 23 -50.70 25.12 -2.23
C GLU A 23 -49.25 25.52 -2.53
N LYS A 24 -49.03 26.83 -2.73
CA LYS A 24 -47.68 27.37 -3.03
C LYS A 24 -46.71 27.26 -1.83
N SER A 25 -47.21 27.15 -0.61
CA SER A 25 -46.43 26.92 0.62
C SER A 25 -45.68 25.57 0.58
N ASP A 26 -46.33 24.51 0.12
CA ASP A 26 -45.79 23.17 0.08
C ASP A 26 -44.65 23.01 -0.93
N LEU A 27 -44.67 23.84 -2.00
CA LEU A 27 -43.57 23.93 -2.96
C LEU A 27 -42.32 24.59 -2.35
N ALA A 28 -42.49 25.56 -1.47
CA ALA A 28 -41.38 26.21 -0.78
C ALA A 28 -40.68 25.23 0.18
N ASP A 29 -41.45 24.43 0.93
CA ASP A 29 -40.91 23.41 1.82
C ASP A 29 -40.14 22.31 1.06
N THR A 30 -40.64 21.87 -0.06
CA THR A 30 -39.94 20.92 -0.93
C THR A 30 -38.62 21.51 -1.48
N ALA A 31 -38.61 22.78 -1.87
CA ALA A 31 -37.40 23.45 -2.35
C ALA A 31 -36.35 23.59 -1.24
N ILE A 32 -36.77 23.90 0.00
CA ILE A 32 -35.85 23.98 1.15
C ILE A 32 -35.21 22.60 1.44
N ILE A 33 -36.01 21.53 1.44
CA ILE A 33 -35.48 20.16 1.65
C ILE A 33 -34.51 19.77 0.54
N ALA A 34 -34.84 20.08 -0.72
CA ALA A 34 -33.95 19.83 -1.85
C ALA A 34 -32.62 20.59 -1.72
N CYS A 35 -32.67 21.84 -1.29
CA CYS A 35 -31.48 22.65 -1.04
C CYS A 35 -30.60 22.03 0.06
N ILE A 36 -31.20 21.56 1.17
CA ILE A 36 -30.50 20.89 2.25
C ILE A 36 -29.84 19.60 1.76
N ILE A 37 -30.51 18.81 0.93
CA ILE A 37 -29.96 17.56 0.37
C ILE A 37 -28.72 17.88 -0.49
N ILE A 38 -28.79 18.87 -1.37
CA ILE A 38 -27.67 19.29 -2.22
C ILE A 38 -26.50 19.77 -1.35
N LEU A 39 -26.78 20.57 -0.34
CA LEU A 39 -25.75 21.09 0.55
C LEU A 39 -25.07 19.98 1.34
N ASN A 40 -25.83 19.02 1.86
CA ASN A 40 -25.29 17.84 2.53
C ASN A 40 -24.45 16.97 1.58
N ALA A 41 -24.89 16.78 0.33
CA ALA A 41 -24.13 16.03 -0.66
C ALA A 41 -22.77 16.69 -0.97
N VAL A 42 -22.76 18.01 -1.14
CA VAL A 42 -21.52 18.76 -1.39
C VAL A 42 -20.57 18.68 -0.19
N VAL A 43 -21.08 18.93 1.02
CA VAL A 43 -20.27 18.85 2.25
C VAL A 43 -19.73 17.44 2.45
N GLY A 44 -20.56 16.40 2.29
CA GLY A 44 -20.14 15.00 2.41
C GLY A 44 -19.04 14.63 1.41
N THR A 45 -19.19 15.06 0.15
CA THR A 45 -18.17 14.81 -0.89
C THR A 45 -16.84 15.50 -0.55
N VAL A 46 -16.88 16.75 -0.07
CA VAL A 46 -15.67 17.49 0.31
C VAL A 46 -14.99 16.82 1.53
N GLN A 47 -15.77 16.38 2.51
CA GLN A 47 -15.24 15.68 3.69
C GLN A 47 -14.59 14.36 3.29
N GLN A 48 -15.24 13.57 2.44
CA GLN A 48 -14.69 12.31 1.92
C GLN A 48 -13.38 12.54 1.17
N TYR A 49 -13.35 13.50 0.25
CA TYR A 49 -12.14 13.85 -0.50
C TYR A 49 -10.97 14.24 0.42
N ARG A 50 -11.25 15.02 1.47
CA ARG A 50 -10.22 15.41 2.45
C ARG A 50 -9.72 14.22 3.25
N ALA A 51 -10.60 13.30 3.64
CA ALA A 51 -10.23 12.08 4.36
C ALA A 51 -9.36 11.16 3.49
N ASP A 52 -9.75 10.92 2.24
CA ASP A 52 -9.00 10.09 1.29
C ASP A 52 -7.60 10.67 1.03
N LYS A 53 -7.51 12.00 0.87
CA LYS A 53 -6.23 12.68 0.67
C LYS A 53 -5.33 12.62 1.92
N ALA A 54 -5.90 12.67 3.11
CA ALA A 54 -5.14 12.52 4.35
C ALA A 54 -4.54 11.11 4.46
N ILE A 55 -5.30 10.07 4.11
CA ILE A 55 -4.83 8.68 4.07
C ILE A 55 -3.73 8.50 3.01
N GLU A 56 -3.90 9.08 1.83
CA GLU A 56 -2.89 9.03 0.77
C GLU A 56 -1.56 9.68 1.22
N ASN A 57 -1.63 10.84 1.87
CA ASN A 57 -0.45 11.51 2.40
C ASN A 57 0.25 10.66 3.48
N LEU A 58 -0.50 10.00 4.37
CA LEU A 58 0.07 9.08 5.37
C LEU A 58 0.76 7.89 4.72
N LYS A 59 0.17 7.31 3.66
CA LYS A 59 0.79 6.22 2.89
C LYS A 59 2.11 6.67 2.24
N LYS A 60 2.17 7.88 1.69
CA LYS A 60 3.40 8.44 1.10
C LYS A 60 4.50 8.69 2.14
N LEU A 61 4.14 9.12 3.35
CA LEU A 61 5.12 9.32 4.43
C LEU A 61 5.70 7.99 4.95
N ASN A 62 4.96 6.90 4.82
CA ASN A 62 5.35 5.56 5.26
C ASN A 62 5.88 4.67 4.12
N SER A 63 6.08 5.22 2.90
CA SER A 63 6.63 4.43 1.81
C SER A 63 8.11 4.13 2.07
N THR A 64 8.44 2.84 2.06
CA THR A 64 9.82 2.39 2.13
C THR A 64 10.55 2.88 0.87
N LYS A 65 11.70 3.53 1.04
CA LYS A 65 12.57 3.92 -0.07
C LYS A 65 13.47 2.74 -0.44
N ALA A 66 13.79 2.64 -1.72
CA ALA A 66 14.71 1.65 -2.25
C ALA A 66 15.79 2.32 -3.08
N ARG A 67 17.05 1.97 -2.82
CA ARG A 67 18.16 2.38 -3.68
C ARG A 67 18.32 1.38 -4.80
N VAL A 68 18.14 1.84 -6.03
CA VAL A 68 18.21 0.98 -7.22
C VAL A 68 19.31 1.46 -8.17
N ARG A 69 19.90 0.51 -8.90
CA ARG A 69 20.80 0.83 -10.00
C ARG A 69 20.07 0.59 -11.32
N ARG A 70 19.84 1.68 -12.05
CA ARG A 70 19.27 1.68 -13.41
C ARG A 70 20.24 2.41 -14.35
N ASP A 71 20.50 1.87 -15.50
CA ASP A 71 21.41 2.46 -16.52
C ASP A 71 22.80 2.88 -15.99
N GLY A 72 23.28 2.17 -14.95
CA GLY A 72 24.57 2.45 -14.31
C GLY A 72 24.54 3.53 -13.23
N GLU A 73 23.43 4.23 -13.04
CA GLU A 73 23.24 5.24 -11.99
C GLU A 73 22.46 4.68 -10.79
N VAL A 74 22.82 5.15 -9.59
CA VAL A 74 22.10 4.81 -8.36
C VAL A 74 21.05 5.87 -8.08
N LEU A 75 19.80 5.43 -8.02
CA LEU A 75 18.62 6.26 -7.78
C LEU A 75 17.91 5.79 -6.50
N GLU A 76 17.32 6.73 -5.77
CA GLU A 76 16.41 6.42 -4.67
C GLU A 76 14.97 6.59 -5.16
N ILE A 77 14.20 5.51 -5.12
CA ILE A 77 12.80 5.46 -5.57
C ILE A 77 11.89 4.95 -4.47
N ASP A 78 10.59 5.13 -4.60
CA ASP A 78 9.63 4.46 -3.72
C ASP A 78 9.59 2.97 -4.02
N ALA A 79 9.52 2.12 -2.97
CA ALA A 79 9.46 0.66 -3.13
C ALA A 79 8.28 0.21 -4.01
N THR A 80 7.22 1.02 -4.10
CA THR A 80 6.07 0.78 -4.98
C THR A 80 6.38 0.93 -6.47
N GLU A 81 7.50 1.59 -6.81
CA GLU A 81 7.97 1.79 -8.19
C GLU A 81 8.97 0.71 -8.65
N LEU A 82 9.27 -0.25 -7.76
CA LEU A 82 10.14 -1.38 -8.10
C LEU A 82 9.48 -2.30 -9.12
N THR A 83 10.29 -2.73 -10.06
CA THR A 83 9.91 -3.72 -11.09
C THR A 83 10.84 -4.92 -11.08
N VAL A 84 10.32 -6.06 -11.51
CA VAL A 84 11.14 -7.28 -11.67
C VAL A 84 12.28 -6.98 -12.63
N GLY A 85 13.52 -7.30 -12.20
CA GLY A 85 14.74 -7.04 -12.94
C GLY A 85 15.53 -5.82 -12.46
N ASP A 86 14.96 -4.95 -11.59
CA ASP A 86 15.72 -3.87 -10.95
C ASP A 86 16.83 -4.43 -10.05
N ILE A 87 17.96 -3.75 -9.99
CA ILE A 87 19.05 -4.05 -9.06
C ILE A 87 18.91 -3.16 -7.84
N VAL A 88 18.62 -3.76 -6.69
CA VAL A 88 18.50 -3.06 -5.41
C VAL A 88 19.81 -3.16 -4.63
N LEU A 89 20.25 -2.03 -4.07
CA LEU A 89 21.40 -1.94 -3.18
C LEU A 89 20.91 -1.91 -1.74
N LEU A 90 21.52 -2.73 -0.89
CA LEU A 90 21.15 -2.87 0.51
C LEU A 90 22.37 -2.69 1.42
N GLU A 91 22.16 -2.02 2.54
CA GLU A 91 23.11 -1.83 3.62
C GLU A 91 22.48 -2.15 4.98
N GLU A 92 23.30 -2.30 6.00
CA GLU A 92 22.83 -2.51 7.37
C GLU A 92 21.83 -1.42 7.80
N GLY A 93 20.69 -1.84 8.33
CA GLY A 93 19.57 -0.97 8.72
C GLY A 93 18.47 -0.85 7.66
N ASP A 94 18.71 -1.29 6.44
CA ASP A 94 17.70 -1.24 5.38
C ASP A 94 16.61 -2.30 5.57
N VAL A 95 15.39 -1.95 5.16
CA VAL A 95 14.31 -2.91 4.96
C VAL A 95 14.35 -3.42 3.53
N VAL A 96 14.29 -4.72 3.35
CA VAL A 96 14.23 -5.34 2.02
C VAL A 96 12.88 -5.00 1.36
N PRO A 97 12.88 -4.29 0.22
CA PRO A 97 11.65 -3.71 -0.33
C PRO A 97 10.82 -4.67 -1.21
N ALA A 98 11.42 -5.78 -1.63
CA ALA A 98 10.82 -6.78 -2.52
C ALA A 98 11.55 -8.10 -2.36
N ASP A 99 11.09 -9.18 -3.00
CA ASP A 99 11.87 -10.41 -3.02
C ASP A 99 13.01 -10.29 -4.05
N LEU A 100 14.25 -10.50 -3.57
CA LEU A 100 15.46 -10.27 -4.35
C LEU A 100 16.31 -11.54 -4.44
N ARG A 101 16.90 -11.79 -5.61
CA ARG A 101 17.98 -12.74 -5.79
C ARG A 101 19.32 -12.02 -5.53
N VAL A 102 20.04 -12.46 -4.52
CA VAL A 102 21.36 -11.91 -4.18
C VAL A 102 22.34 -12.15 -5.34
N ILE A 103 22.95 -11.08 -5.84
CA ILE A 103 23.99 -11.10 -6.89
C ILE A 103 25.36 -10.70 -6.37
N LYS A 104 25.40 -10.00 -5.24
CA LYS A 104 26.61 -9.63 -4.51
C LYS A 104 26.31 -9.54 -3.03
N ALA A 105 27.18 -10.10 -2.21
CA ALA A 105 27.06 -10.04 -0.75
C ALA A 105 28.43 -9.82 -0.11
N THR A 106 28.48 -8.92 0.87
CA THR A 106 29.64 -8.66 1.70
C THR A 106 29.18 -8.73 3.15
N GLU A 107 29.41 -9.87 3.79
CA GLU A 107 28.95 -10.16 5.17
C GLU A 107 27.45 -9.89 5.40
N LEU A 108 26.66 -10.01 4.35
CA LEU A 108 25.23 -9.66 4.35
C LEU A 108 24.46 -10.62 5.25
N LYS A 109 23.76 -10.08 6.24
CA LYS A 109 22.91 -10.82 7.17
C LYS A 109 21.54 -10.17 7.24
N CYS A 110 20.49 -11.02 7.23
CA CYS A 110 19.12 -10.57 7.33
C CYS A 110 18.40 -11.22 8.52
N ASP A 111 17.56 -10.46 9.17
CA ASP A 111 16.57 -10.95 10.13
C ASP A 111 15.30 -11.31 9.36
N GLU A 112 14.97 -12.59 9.36
CA GLU A 112 13.81 -13.19 8.67
C GLU A 112 12.75 -13.68 9.66
N ALA A 113 12.80 -13.24 10.92
CA ALA A 113 11.89 -13.70 11.98
C ALA A 113 10.41 -13.49 11.62
N ALA A 114 10.09 -12.44 10.86
CA ALA A 114 8.73 -12.18 10.40
C ALA A 114 8.16 -13.26 9.46
N LEU A 115 9.04 -13.99 8.75
CA LEU A 115 8.66 -15.05 7.80
C LEU A 115 8.81 -16.44 8.39
N THR A 116 9.92 -16.68 9.10
CA THR A 116 10.30 -18.01 9.57
C THR A 116 9.91 -18.27 11.03
N GLY A 117 9.65 -17.21 11.79
CA GLY A 117 9.46 -17.26 13.24
C GLY A 117 10.75 -17.48 14.04
N GLU A 118 11.91 -17.59 13.36
CA GLU A 118 13.21 -17.79 14.00
C GLU A 118 13.93 -16.46 14.17
N SER A 119 14.35 -16.14 15.41
CA SER A 119 14.99 -14.86 15.76
C SER A 119 16.47 -14.79 15.39
N ASN A 120 17.02 -15.79 14.72
CA ASN A 120 18.42 -15.79 14.31
C ASN A 120 18.60 -15.11 12.95
N SER A 121 19.61 -14.25 12.85
CA SER A 121 19.96 -13.65 11.55
C SER A 121 20.54 -14.72 10.62
N VAL A 122 20.12 -14.66 9.35
CA VAL A 122 20.55 -15.58 8.28
C VAL A 122 21.61 -14.89 7.42
N GLU A 123 22.77 -15.54 7.26
CA GLU A 123 23.80 -15.05 6.34
C GLU A 123 23.36 -15.30 4.88
N LYS A 124 23.42 -14.25 4.07
CA LYS A 124 23.03 -14.28 2.65
C LYS A 124 24.26 -14.28 1.75
N ARG A 125 24.17 -15.08 0.68
CA ARG A 125 25.27 -15.33 -0.24
C ARG A 125 24.78 -15.28 -1.70
N ASP A 126 25.67 -14.96 -2.62
CA ASP A 126 25.41 -14.91 -4.06
C ASP A 126 25.49 -16.28 -4.75
N THR A 127 25.76 -17.35 -3.98
CA THR A 127 25.96 -18.70 -4.50
C THR A 127 24.68 -19.33 -5.04
N VAL A 128 24.84 -20.25 -6.01
CA VAL A 128 23.73 -21.07 -6.51
C VAL A 128 23.45 -22.19 -5.52
N ILE A 129 22.20 -22.31 -5.07
CA ILE A 129 21.78 -23.43 -4.22
C ILE A 129 21.40 -24.60 -5.12
N ALA A 130 22.17 -25.68 -5.04
CA ALA A 130 21.88 -26.93 -5.74
C ALA A 130 20.94 -27.78 -4.88
N GLY A 131 19.65 -27.86 -5.23
CA GLY A 131 18.70 -28.71 -4.52
C GLY A 131 17.28 -28.54 -5.07
N LYS A 132 16.45 -29.60 -4.92
CA LYS A 132 15.05 -29.58 -5.36
C LYS A 132 14.08 -29.05 -4.30
N ASN A 133 14.52 -28.96 -3.03
CA ASN A 133 13.67 -28.56 -1.90
C ASN A 133 14.26 -27.30 -1.24
N VAL A 134 14.24 -26.17 -1.96
CA VAL A 134 14.58 -24.87 -1.40
C VAL A 134 13.32 -24.33 -0.71
N THR A 135 13.41 -24.15 0.61
CA THR A 135 12.37 -23.50 1.43
C THR A 135 12.84 -22.09 1.79
N VAL A 136 11.93 -21.25 2.26
CA VAL A 136 12.27 -19.89 2.73
C VAL A 136 13.43 -19.92 3.73
N SER A 137 13.40 -20.84 4.69
CA SER A 137 14.42 -20.95 5.76
C SER A 137 15.82 -21.34 5.29
N ASN A 138 15.97 -21.98 4.11
CA ASN A 138 17.28 -22.39 3.60
C ASN A 138 17.72 -21.65 2.33
N ALA A 139 16.94 -20.67 1.90
CA ALA A 139 17.22 -19.84 0.72
C ALA A 139 18.27 -18.75 1.01
N ALA A 140 19.52 -19.16 1.29
CA ALA A 140 20.61 -18.22 1.58
C ALA A 140 20.94 -17.25 0.44
N ASN A 141 20.42 -17.48 -0.75
CA ASN A 141 20.64 -16.66 -1.93
C ASN A 141 19.43 -15.78 -2.32
N LEU A 142 18.38 -15.76 -1.50
CA LEU A 142 17.21 -14.91 -1.62
C LEU A 142 17.08 -14.00 -0.40
N LEU A 143 16.59 -12.79 -0.64
CA LEU A 143 16.16 -11.85 0.35
C LEU A 143 14.66 -11.68 0.19
N PHE A 144 13.94 -11.64 1.28
CA PHE A 144 12.49 -11.58 1.28
C PHE A 144 11.99 -10.19 1.66
N SER A 145 10.94 -9.76 1.02
CA SER A 145 10.27 -8.48 1.31
C SER A 145 9.96 -8.33 2.81
N SER A 146 10.08 -7.12 3.33
CA SER A 146 9.80 -6.76 4.73
C SER A 146 10.73 -7.41 5.78
N THR A 147 11.81 -8.03 5.37
CA THR A 147 12.90 -8.44 6.27
C THR A 147 13.90 -7.31 6.47
N PHE A 148 14.75 -7.41 7.51
CA PHE A 148 15.72 -6.37 7.86
C PHE A 148 17.14 -6.82 7.60
N VAL A 149 17.95 -5.94 7.01
CA VAL A 149 19.41 -6.13 6.93
C VAL A 149 20.02 -5.76 8.26
N VAL A 150 20.57 -6.73 8.97
CA VAL A 150 21.15 -6.56 10.31
C VAL A 150 22.68 -6.54 10.30
N GLY A 151 23.30 -6.66 9.13
CA GLY A 151 24.75 -6.53 8.98
C GLY A 151 25.21 -6.68 7.55
N GLY A 152 26.32 -6.04 7.22
CA GLY A 152 26.95 -6.07 5.92
C GLY A 152 26.23 -5.26 4.85
N SER A 153 26.49 -5.60 3.59
CA SER A 153 25.88 -4.97 2.43
C SER A 153 25.75 -5.94 1.26
N GLY A 154 24.85 -5.64 0.33
CA GLY A 154 24.67 -6.49 -0.85
C GLY A 154 23.88 -5.83 -1.97
N GLU A 155 23.86 -6.54 -3.09
CA GLU A 155 23.04 -6.19 -4.25
C GLU A 155 22.17 -7.37 -4.61
N GLY A 156 20.91 -7.12 -4.94
CA GLY A 156 19.97 -8.16 -5.37
C GLY A 156 19.13 -7.72 -6.55
N VAL A 157 18.78 -8.67 -7.40
CA VAL A 157 17.84 -8.46 -8.51
C VAL A 157 16.44 -8.75 -8.01
N VAL A 158 15.50 -7.85 -8.27
CA VAL A 158 14.09 -8.02 -7.95
C VAL A 158 13.51 -9.20 -8.72
N CYS A 159 12.97 -10.17 -8.00
CA CYS A 159 12.31 -11.37 -8.54
C CYS A 159 10.80 -11.31 -8.43
N ALA A 160 10.27 -10.71 -7.34
CA ALA A 160 8.84 -10.54 -7.13
C ALA A 160 8.55 -9.24 -6.36
N VAL A 161 7.40 -8.62 -6.62
CA VAL A 161 6.97 -7.37 -6.02
C VAL A 161 5.53 -7.45 -5.49
N GLY A 162 5.22 -6.68 -4.47
CA GLY A 162 3.86 -6.54 -3.91
C GLY A 162 3.23 -7.88 -3.52
N ALA A 163 2.04 -8.16 -4.03
CA ALA A 163 1.30 -9.40 -3.73
C ALA A 163 1.93 -10.69 -4.28
N GLN A 164 2.97 -10.58 -5.11
CA GLN A 164 3.68 -11.74 -5.66
C GLN A 164 4.88 -12.17 -4.80
N THR A 165 5.24 -11.37 -3.78
CA THR A 165 6.30 -11.73 -2.82
C THR A 165 5.82 -12.84 -1.88
N GLU A 166 6.76 -13.55 -1.23
CA GLU A 166 6.44 -14.59 -0.24
C GLU A 166 5.52 -14.05 0.88
N ILE A 167 5.82 -12.86 1.40
CA ILE A 167 4.96 -12.19 2.40
C ILE A 167 3.62 -11.75 1.80
N GLY A 168 3.62 -11.24 0.58
CA GLY A 168 2.41 -10.77 -0.09
C GLY A 168 1.42 -11.88 -0.45
N GLY A 169 1.87 -13.14 -0.48
CA GLY A 169 1.05 -14.33 -0.76
C GLY A 169 0.39 -14.96 0.48
N ILE A 170 0.73 -14.49 1.69
CA ILE A 170 0.18 -14.95 2.97
C ILE A 170 -1.05 -14.13 3.34
#